data_864efc92c609d5adb934c7f522b4c69b
#
_entry.id   864efc92c609d5adb934c7f522b4c69b
#
_cell.length_a   1.000
_cell.length_b   1.000
_cell.length_c   1.000
_cell.angle_alpha   90.00
_cell.angle_beta   90.00
_cell.angle_gamma   90.00
#
_symmetry.space_group_name_H-M   'P 1'
#
loop_
_entity.id
_entity.type
_entity.pdbx_description
1 polymer ?
#
loop_
_entity_poly.entity_id
_entity_poly.type
_entity_poly.pdbx_seq_one_letter_code
_entity_poly.pdbx_strand_id
1 'polypeptide(L)'
;MVEKRSGRLEAFNPDKLLDKARIACNKRPVTEKQLREFAYGFEDEVQVPRIASEEIGLRTLKFLKEHDDVAYIRFLSVYRDFDSVDRFIEEIRELSQPPTVEDLPERDAN
;
A
#
# COMPACT_ATOMS: atom_id res chain seq x y z
N MET A 1 10.51 -12.14 7.75
CA MET A 1 9.57 -11.93 8.88
C MET A 1 9.04 -10.51 8.88
N VAL A 2 7.77 -10.38 9.18
CA VAL A 2 7.12 -9.06 9.27
C VAL A 2 7.13 -8.61 10.72
N GLU A 3 7.62 -7.40 10.97
CA GLU A 3 7.64 -6.81 12.30
C GLU A 3 6.43 -5.91 12.48
N LYS A 4 5.57 -6.26 13.45
CA LYS A 4 4.38 -5.47 13.79
C LYS A 4 4.77 -4.29 14.68
N ARG A 5 3.86 -3.31 14.83
CA ARG A 5 4.11 -2.15 15.69
C ARG A 5 4.45 -2.53 17.13
N SER A 6 3.90 -3.64 17.59
CA SER A 6 4.18 -4.16 18.94
C SER A 6 5.57 -4.75 19.08
N GLY A 7 6.31 -4.90 17.99
CA GLY A 7 7.59 -5.59 17.96
C GLY A 7 7.46 -7.08 17.69
N ARG A 8 6.23 -7.60 17.64
CA ARG A 8 5.98 -9.01 17.37
C ARG A 8 6.36 -9.35 15.92
N LEU A 9 7.00 -10.50 15.74
CA LEU A 9 7.39 -10.98 14.42
C LEU A 9 6.38 -12.02 13.92
N GLU A 10 6.01 -11.90 12.65
CA GLU A 10 5.15 -12.87 11.98
C GLU A 10 5.73 -13.21 10.62
N ALA A 11 5.46 -14.41 10.15
CA ALA A 11 5.82 -14.81 8.80
C ALA A 11 5.01 -13.97 7.80
N PHE A 12 5.63 -13.57 6.69
CA PHE A 12 4.92 -12.88 5.64
C PHE A 12 3.95 -13.87 4.96
N ASN A 13 2.70 -13.44 4.82
CA ASN A 13 1.66 -14.26 4.19
C ASN A 13 1.15 -13.52 2.94
N PRO A 14 1.57 -13.93 1.75
CA PRO A 14 1.13 -13.26 0.52
C PRO A 14 -0.37 -13.38 0.27
N ASP A 15 -0.99 -14.46 0.70
CA ASP A 15 -2.45 -14.62 0.53
C ASP A 15 -3.23 -13.60 1.33
N LYS A 16 -2.75 -13.28 2.51
CA LYS A 16 -3.39 -12.28 3.37
C LYS A 16 -3.29 -10.89 2.74
N LEU A 17 -2.13 -10.56 2.19
CA LEU A 17 -1.95 -9.31 1.47
C LEU A 17 -2.82 -9.26 0.22
N LEU A 18 -2.87 -10.36 -0.53
CA LEU A 18 -3.69 -10.48 -1.73
C LEU A 18 -5.17 -10.23 -1.42
N ASP A 19 -5.69 -10.80 -0.34
CA ASP A 19 -7.08 -10.62 0.04
C ASP A 19 -7.41 -9.16 0.34
N LYS A 20 -6.53 -8.48 1.06
CA LYS A 20 -6.72 -7.07 1.39
C LYS A 20 -6.71 -6.20 0.14
N ALA A 21 -5.78 -6.45 -0.76
CA ALA A 21 -5.69 -5.71 -2.01
C ALA A 21 -6.90 -6.01 -2.90
N ARG A 22 -7.36 -7.26 -2.92
CA ARG A 22 -8.54 -7.66 -3.70
C ARG A 22 -9.79 -6.91 -3.23
N ILE A 23 -9.96 -6.77 -1.93
CA ILE A 23 -11.10 -6.02 -1.37
C ILE A 23 -11.06 -4.56 -1.83
N ALA A 24 -9.89 -3.94 -1.78
CA ALA A 24 -9.74 -2.55 -2.22
C ALA A 24 -10.02 -2.39 -3.71
N CYS A 25 -9.73 -3.40 -4.51
CA CYS A 25 -9.89 -3.37 -5.96
C CYS A 25 -11.24 -3.90 -6.44
N ASN A 26 -12.16 -4.20 -5.54
CA ASN A 26 -13.47 -4.72 -5.91
C ASN A 26 -14.17 -3.79 -6.90
N LYS A 27 -14.59 -4.33 -8.05
CA LYS A 27 -15.25 -3.59 -9.13
C LYS A 27 -14.37 -2.49 -9.74
N ARG A 28 -13.06 -2.61 -9.61
CA ARG A 28 -12.12 -1.69 -10.25
C ARG A 28 -11.33 -2.43 -11.32
N PRO A 29 -10.75 -1.69 -12.29
CA PRO A 29 -10.05 -2.31 -13.42
C PRO A 29 -8.65 -2.81 -13.09
N VAL A 30 -8.47 -3.39 -11.91
CA VAL A 30 -7.23 -4.04 -11.51
C VAL A 30 -7.49 -5.54 -11.56
N THR A 31 -6.73 -6.25 -12.39
CA THR A 31 -7.00 -7.66 -12.62
C THR A 31 -6.47 -8.55 -11.49
N GLU A 32 -7.06 -9.71 -11.36
CA GLU A 32 -6.60 -10.72 -10.40
C GLU A 32 -5.13 -11.08 -10.67
N LYS A 33 -4.74 -11.14 -11.94
CA LYS A 33 -3.36 -11.41 -12.32
C LYS A 33 -2.40 -10.35 -11.78
N GLN A 34 -2.75 -9.07 -11.92
CA GLN A 34 -1.93 -7.98 -11.42
C GLN A 34 -1.79 -8.05 -9.90
N LEU A 35 -2.88 -8.35 -9.21
CA LEU A 35 -2.87 -8.47 -7.75
C LEU A 35 -1.99 -9.62 -7.30
N ARG A 36 -2.08 -10.77 -7.97
CA ARG A 36 -1.27 -11.94 -7.63
C ARG A 36 0.21 -11.69 -7.89
N GLU A 37 0.52 -11.08 -9.01
CA GLU A 37 1.91 -10.75 -9.32
C GLU A 37 2.51 -9.82 -8.29
N PHE A 38 1.73 -8.84 -7.82
CA PHE A 38 2.18 -7.94 -6.78
C PHE A 38 2.41 -8.67 -5.45
N ALA A 39 1.40 -9.41 -4.99
CA ALA A 39 1.46 -10.04 -3.67
C ALA A 39 2.53 -11.14 -3.58
N TYR A 40 2.59 -12.00 -4.59
CA TYR A 40 3.56 -13.11 -4.59
C TYR A 40 4.96 -12.65 -5.00
N GLY A 41 5.04 -11.65 -5.89
CA GLY A 41 6.32 -11.06 -6.25
C GLY A 41 6.97 -10.33 -5.09
N PHE A 42 6.16 -9.78 -4.20
CA PHE A 42 6.64 -9.10 -3.02
C PHE A 42 7.48 -10.01 -2.12
N GLU A 43 7.07 -11.27 -2.03
CA GLU A 43 7.79 -12.25 -1.22
C GLU A 43 9.25 -12.41 -1.66
N ASP A 44 9.48 -12.34 -2.98
CA ASP A 44 10.83 -12.43 -3.52
C ASP A 44 11.66 -11.17 -3.23
N GLU A 45 11.01 -10.02 -3.17
CA GLU A 45 11.67 -8.75 -2.87
C GLU A 45 12.03 -8.61 -1.40
N VAL A 46 11.29 -9.28 -0.53
CA VAL A 46 11.46 -9.18 0.92
C VAL A 46 12.40 -10.27 1.41
N GLN A 47 13.59 -10.33 0.84
CA GLN A 47 14.63 -11.29 1.22
C GLN A 47 15.47 -10.74 2.37
N VAL A 48 14.81 -10.16 3.35
CA VAL A 48 15.47 -9.56 4.52
C VAL A 48 14.97 -10.26 5.78
N PRO A 49 15.79 -10.30 6.84
CA PRO A 49 15.35 -10.94 8.08
C PRO A 49 14.09 -10.33 8.66
N ARG A 50 13.91 -9.03 8.47
CA ARG A 50 12.76 -8.31 8.99
C ARG A 50 12.32 -7.23 8.04
N ILE A 51 11.01 -7.03 7.95
CA ILE A 51 10.43 -5.88 7.28
C ILE A 51 9.29 -5.36 8.13
N ALA A 52 9.20 -4.06 8.31
CA ALA A 52 8.12 -3.46 9.07
C ALA A 52 6.79 -3.63 8.33
N SER A 53 5.73 -3.95 9.08
CA SER A 53 4.38 -4.06 8.48
C SER A 53 3.97 -2.75 7.81
N GLU A 54 4.44 -1.62 8.33
CA GLU A 54 4.21 -0.31 7.75
C GLU A 54 4.80 -0.18 6.35
N GLU A 55 5.98 -0.74 6.13
CA GLU A 55 6.61 -0.73 4.82
C GLU A 55 5.80 -1.52 3.80
N ILE A 56 5.24 -2.65 4.22
CA ILE A 56 4.37 -3.44 3.35
C ILE A 56 3.13 -2.63 2.95
N GLY A 57 2.54 -1.93 3.92
CA GLY A 57 1.40 -1.07 3.65
C GLY A 57 1.73 0.05 2.67
N LEU A 58 2.88 0.69 2.84
CA LEU A 58 3.30 1.77 1.95
C LEU A 58 3.54 1.29 0.52
N ARG A 59 4.14 0.12 0.36
CA ARG A 59 4.34 -0.45 -0.98
C ARG A 59 3.03 -0.85 -1.63
N THR A 60 2.08 -1.34 -0.84
CA THR A 60 0.75 -1.66 -1.33
C THR A 60 0.03 -0.40 -1.81
N LEU A 61 0.12 0.68 -1.04
CA LEU A 61 -0.44 1.97 -1.41
C LEU A 61 0.16 2.48 -2.73
N LYS A 62 1.46 2.35 -2.87
CA LYS A 62 2.15 2.78 -4.10
C LYS A 62 1.66 1.98 -5.30
N PHE A 63 1.54 0.67 -5.15
CA PHE A 63 1.04 -0.20 -6.22
C PHE A 63 -0.38 0.20 -6.63
N LEU A 64 -1.27 0.40 -5.65
CA LEU A 64 -2.66 0.76 -5.93
C LEU A 64 -2.76 2.12 -6.60
N LYS A 65 -1.98 3.09 -6.13
CA LYS A 65 -1.97 4.44 -6.72
C LYS A 65 -1.57 4.41 -8.19
N GLU A 66 -0.66 3.55 -8.56
CA GLU A 66 -0.22 3.41 -9.94
C GLU A 66 -1.27 2.75 -10.83
N HIS A 67 -2.18 1.98 -10.24
CA HIS A 67 -3.17 1.21 -11.01
C HIS A 67 -4.58 1.78 -10.95
N ASP A 68 -5.04 2.29 -9.79
CA ASP A 68 -6.40 2.79 -9.65
C ASP A 68 -6.56 3.67 -8.42
N ASP A 69 -6.94 4.92 -8.63
CA ASP A 69 -7.06 5.89 -7.55
C ASP A 69 -8.13 5.52 -6.53
N VAL A 70 -9.23 4.93 -6.97
CA VAL A 70 -10.31 4.55 -6.06
C VAL A 70 -9.86 3.42 -5.14
N ALA A 71 -9.18 2.41 -5.69
CA ALA A 71 -8.62 1.33 -4.89
C ALA A 71 -7.59 1.86 -3.89
N TYR A 72 -6.78 2.81 -4.31
CA TYR A 72 -5.81 3.47 -3.44
C TYR A 72 -6.51 4.14 -2.26
N ILE A 73 -7.55 4.92 -2.51
CA ILE A 73 -8.28 5.62 -1.45
C ILE A 73 -8.95 4.65 -0.48
N ARG A 74 -9.53 3.57 -1.01
CA ARG A 74 -10.15 2.54 -0.17
C ARG A 74 -9.14 1.92 0.79
N PHE A 75 -8.00 1.53 0.27
CA PHE A 75 -6.95 0.92 1.09
C PHE A 75 -6.39 1.92 2.09
N LEU A 76 -6.18 3.16 1.65
CA LEU A 76 -5.65 4.23 2.49
C LEU A 76 -6.57 4.51 3.68
N SER A 77 -7.89 4.51 3.48
CA SER A 77 -8.84 4.80 4.55
C SER A 77 -8.79 3.75 5.66
N VAL A 78 -8.49 2.50 5.31
CA VAL A 78 -8.36 1.42 6.28
C VAL A 78 -6.96 1.43 6.91
N TYR A 79 -5.94 1.62 6.08
CA TYR A 79 -4.55 1.56 6.52
C TYR A 79 -4.17 2.69 7.46
N ARG A 80 -4.58 3.92 7.14
CA ARG A 80 -4.20 5.11 7.91
C ARG A 80 -5.06 5.35 9.14
N ASP A 81 -6.29 4.89 9.14
CA ASP A 81 -7.22 5.11 10.25
C ASP A 81 -7.31 6.60 10.59
N PHE A 82 -7.81 7.37 9.64
CA PHE A 82 -7.90 8.83 9.77
C PHE A 82 -8.76 9.24 10.97
N ASP A 83 -8.25 10.16 11.76
CA ASP A 83 -8.93 10.67 12.93
C ASP A 83 -9.85 11.86 12.61
N SER A 84 -9.84 12.35 11.38
CA SER A 84 -10.70 13.44 10.96
C SER A 84 -10.97 13.39 9.46
N VAL A 85 -12.12 13.95 9.08
CA VAL A 85 -12.50 14.08 7.66
C VAL A 85 -11.53 15.02 6.94
N ASP A 86 -11.05 16.05 7.63
CA ASP A 86 -10.13 17.01 7.04
C ASP A 86 -8.83 16.37 6.60
N ARG A 87 -8.29 15.46 7.40
CA ARG A 87 -7.09 14.70 7.04
C ARG A 87 -7.32 13.85 5.81
N PHE A 88 -8.48 13.21 5.74
CA PHE A 88 -8.85 12.38 4.62
C PHE A 88 -8.96 13.23 3.33
N ILE A 89 -9.57 14.40 3.43
CA ILE A 89 -9.71 15.32 2.31
C ILE A 89 -8.34 15.80 1.81
N GLU A 90 -7.42 16.08 2.72
CA GLU A 90 -6.07 16.49 2.34
C GLU A 90 -5.36 15.43 1.51
N GLU A 91 -5.48 14.17 1.91
CA GLU A 91 -4.88 13.07 1.15
C GLU A 91 -5.48 12.96 -0.26
N ILE A 92 -6.80 13.14 -0.38
CA ILE A 92 -7.47 13.13 -1.67
C ILE A 92 -6.99 14.28 -2.55
N ARG A 93 -6.80 15.45 -1.99
CA ARG A 93 -6.29 16.60 -2.73
C ARG A 93 -4.89 16.37 -3.25
N GLU A 94 -4.02 15.78 -2.44
CA GLU A 94 -2.67 15.45 -2.85
C GLU A 94 -2.69 14.46 -4.02
N LEU A 95 -3.63 13.54 -4.00
CA LEU A 95 -3.78 12.54 -5.05
C LEU A 95 -4.15 13.19 -6.40
N SER A 96 -4.98 14.24 -6.38
CA SER A 96 -5.42 14.90 -7.61
C SER A 96 -4.44 15.94 -8.14
N GLN A 97 -3.40 16.24 -7.41
CA GLN A 97 -2.38 17.19 -7.86
C GLN A 97 -1.28 16.48 -8.65
N PRO A 98 -0.74 17.11 -9.69
CA PRO A 98 0.40 16.53 -10.39
C PRO A 98 1.61 16.49 -9.46
N PRO A 99 2.48 15.49 -9.62
CA PRO A 99 3.67 15.40 -8.78
C PRO A 99 4.57 16.62 -9.02
N THR A 100 5.16 17.13 -7.95
CA THR A 100 6.09 18.24 -8.00
C THR A 100 7.51 17.71 -7.83
N VAL A 101 8.49 18.57 -8.04
CA VAL A 101 9.88 18.20 -7.83
C VAL A 101 10.12 17.78 -6.39
N GLU A 102 9.40 18.37 -5.47
CA GLU A 102 9.50 18.04 -4.05
C GLU A 102 8.98 16.63 -3.73
N ASP A 103 8.04 16.15 -4.52
CA ASP A 103 7.42 14.86 -4.28
C ASP A 103 8.20 13.69 -4.85
N LEU A 104 9.20 13.94 -5.68
CA LEU A 104 9.83 12.87 -6.44
C LEU A 104 11.13 12.31 -5.82
N PRO A 105 12.27 12.99 -5.87
CA PRO A 105 13.52 12.30 -5.54
C PRO A 105 13.72 12.03 -4.06
N GLU A 106 13.21 12.87 -3.21
CA GLU A 106 13.42 12.72 -1.77
C GLU A 106 12.73 11.50 -1.21
N ARG A 107 11.53 11.21 -1.73
CA ARG A 107 10.77 10.03 -1.30
C ARG A 107 11.40 8.76 -1.79
N ASP A 108 11.95 8.81 -2.99
CA ASP A 108 12.58 7.65 -3.59
C ASP A 108 13.93 7.36 -2.95
N ALA A 109 14.60 8.37 -2.43
CA ALA A 109 15.87 8.20 -1.75
C ALA A 109 15.74 7.53 -0.40
N ASN A 110 14.56 7.53 0.14
CA ASN A 110 14.27 6.91 1.42
C ASN A 110 13.71 5.51 1.24
#